data_8cea45f5e826a83534856dfd72004044
#
_entry.id   8cea45f5e826a83534856dfd72004044
#
_cell.length_a   1.000
_cell.length_b   1.000
_cell.length_c   1.000
_cell.angle_alpha   90.00
_cell.angle_beta   90.00
_cell.angle_gamma   90.00
#
_symmetry.space_group_name_H-M   'P 1'
#
loop_
_entity.id
_entity.type
_entity.pdbx_description
1 polymer ?
#
loop_
_entity_poly.entity_id
_entity_poly.type
_entity_poly.pdbx_seq_one_letter_code
_entity_poly.pdbx_strand_id
1 'polypeptide(L)'
;EAAVIIDNTGEMIAKYYDPDRGDIIFNPFDGRSKNWDFWYDLHKSKDLEKFAEVLIGFNSRKNSRAASDFWEQSAQSIFVAVTETLQKQKRFSVKDLYATLTKSDAKEMYYLLQGTDAAKYFTKDNAKTAASIVSVLMANIKSLKFLTDGNESNSFAVEHYLNSINEGGKNWLFLSTDPSARELTLPLNAALLEILISRMKRTRTSPEKRIWIVIDELPSLGKLTGLSELMQEGRKYGSCVLAGIQSTSQLYHHYGDADASSLIGLFKTKFAFSSDDPRMGELYSKLCGTKITISQQKNTSFGAN
;
A
#
# COMPACT_ATOMS: atom_id res chain seq x y z
N GLU A 1 12.57 -17.59 -7.54
CA GLU A 1 11.85 -16.42 -8.09
C GLU A 1 11.91 -15.26 -7.09
N ALA A 2 11.79 -14.03 -7.58
CA ALA A 2 11.77 -12.83 -6.75
C ALA A 2 10.40 -12.64 -6.08
N ALA A 3 10.36 -11.98 -4.93
CA ALA A 3 9.11 -11.70 -4.22
C ALA A 3 9.13 -10.35 -3.50
N VAL A 4 7.97 -9.73 -3.41
CA VAL A 4 7.66 -8.64 -2.48
C VAL A 4 6.68 -9.18 -1.48
N ILE A 5 7.03 -9.15 -0.21
CA ILE A 5 6.27 -9.78 0.86
C ILE A 5 5.84 -8.72 1.86
N ILE A 6 4.54 -8.58 2.02
CA ILE A 6 3.95 -7.73 3.05
C ILE A 6 3.69 -8.60 4.27
N ASP A 7 4.55 -8.45 5.27
CA ASP A 7 4.57 -9.27 6.49
C ASP A 7 4.11 -8.45 7.69
N ASN A 8 2.87 -8.65 8.09
CA ASN A 8 2.25 -7.90 9.18
C ASN A 8 2.61 -8.41 10.59
N THR A 9 3.22 -9.59 10.68
CA THR A 9 3.51 -10.26 11.94
C THR A 9 5.00 -10.45 12.20
N GLY A 10 5.84 -10.34 11.16
CA GLY A 10 7.27 -10.64 11.21
C GLY A 10 7.59 -12.13 11.10
N GLU A 11 6.59 -13.00 10.96
CA GLU A 11 6.78 -14.45 10.88
C GLU A 11 7.44 -14.88 9.58
N MET A 12 7.10 -14.24 8.47
CA MET A 12 7.69 -14.55 7.17
C MET A 12 9.17 -14.13 7.13
N ILE A 13 9.52 -12.97 7.69
CA ILE A 13 10.91 -12.54 7.83
C ILE A 13 11.68 -13.53 8.69
N ALA A 14 11.15 -13.91 9.85
CA ALA A 14 11.81 -14.83 10.78
C ALA A 14 12.14 -16.17 10.12
N LYS A 15 11.32 -16.61 9.18
CA LYS A 15 11.44 -17.93 8.55
C LYS A 15 12.17 -17.92 7.21
N TYR A 16 12.04 -16.87 6.43
CA TYR A 16 12.42 -16.88 5.01
C TYR A 16 13.45 -15.82 4.59
N TYR A 17 13.79 -14.87 5.47
CA TYR A 17 14.80 -13.87 5.17
C TYR A 17 16.17 -14.52 5.02
N ASP A 18 16.82 -14.22 3.91
CA ASP A 18 18.12 -14.74 3.54
C ASP A 18 19.03 -13.59 3.05
N PRO A 19 19.98 -13.14 3.87
CA PRO A 19 20.90 -12.07 3.47
C PRO A 19 21.84 -12.49 2.34
N ASP A 20 22.15 -13.79 2.20
CA ASP A 20 23.03 -14.29 1.13
C ASP A 20 22.32 -14.27 -0.23
N ARG A 21 21.01 -14.33 -0.27
CA ARG A 21 20.18 -14.10 -1.47
C ARG A 21 20.13 -12.62 -1.84
N GLY A 22 20.56 -11.71 -0.98
CA GLY A 22 20.49 -10.27 -1.16
C GLY A 22 19.12 -9.69 -0.82
N ASP A 23 18.39 -10.31 0.09
CA ASP A 23 17.08 -9.87 0.52
C ASP A 23 17.13 -8.51 1.21
N ILE A 24 16.05 -7.77 1.05
CA ILE A 24 15.88 -6.43 1.61
C ILE A 24 14.75 -6.46 2.63
N ILE A 25 14.98 -5.93 3.81
CA ILE A 25 13.93 -5.61 4.79
C ILE A 25 13.69 -4.10 4.75
N PHE A 26 12.43 -3.70 4.66
CA PHE A 26 11.99 -2.35 4.93
C PHE A 26 11.03 -2.35 6.11
N ASN A 27 11.53 -1.88 7.24
CA ASN A 27 10.77 -1.62 8.46
C ASN A 27 11.59 -0.63 9.31
N PRO A 28 11.18 0.63 9.45
CA PRO A 28 11.94 1.62 10.22
C PRO A 28 12.27 1.24 11.66
N PHE A 29 11.61 0.21 12.20
CA PHE A 29 11.81 -0.29 13.56
C PHE A 29 12.65 -1.59 13.65
N ASP A 30 13.12 -2.13 12.51
CA ASP A 30 14.00 -3.30 12.47
C ASP A 30 15.46 -2.86 12.23
N GLY A 31 16.37 -3.26 13.11
CA GLY A 31 17.79 -2.92 13.00
C GLY A 31 18.50 -3.45 11.75
N ARG A 32 17.88 -4.40 11.03
CA ARG A 32 18.37 -4.94 9.74
C ARG A 32 17.81 -4.19 8.54
N SER A 33 16.87 -3.26 8.77
CA SER A 33 16.18 -2.52 7.71
C SER A 33 17.16 -1.73 6.85
N LYS A 34 16.93 -1.77 5.55
CA LYS A 34 17.55 -0.79 4.65
C LYS A 34 16.72 0.47 4.60
N ASN A 35 17.37 1.60 4.39
CA ASN A 35 16.71 2.89 4.20
C ASN A 35 16.14 2.96 2.78
N TRP A 36 14.90 3.38 2.65
CA TRP A 36 14.32 3.64 1.35
C TRP A 36 14.86 4.95 0.78
N ASP A 37 15.39 4.91 -0.44
CA ASP A 37 15.79 6.11 -1.16
C ASP A 37 14.54 6.83 -1.71
N PHE A 38 13.88 7.53 -0.79
CA PHE A 38 12.66 8.30 -1.02
C PHE A 38 12.82 9.29 -2.18
N TRP A 39 13.93 10.04 -2.20
CA TRP A 39 14.15 11.09 -3.17
C TRP A 39 14.43 10.56 -4.56
N TYR A 40 15.14 9.45 -4.66
CA TYR A 40 15.35 8.77 -5.93
C TYR A 40 14.04 8.23 -6.52
N ASP A 41 13.25 7.56 -5.69
CA ASP A 41 11.99 6.97 -6.16
C ASP A 41 10.88 8.00 -6.43
N LEU A 42 10.85 9.12 -5.74
CA LEU A 42 9.80 10.12 -5.86
C LEU A 42 10.24 11.39 -6.60
N HIS A 43 11.25 11.31 -7.47
CA HIS A 43 11.72 12.47 -8.24
C HIS A 43 10.74 12.93 -9.33
N LYS A 44 9.77 12.10 -9.73
CA LYS A 44 8.73 12.45 -10.72
C LYS A 44 7.44 12.84 -10.00
N SER A 45 6.84 13.97 -10.41
CA SER A 45 5.57 14.46 -9.84
C SER A 45 4.49 13.37 -9.75
N LYS A 46 4.32 12.56 -10.79
CA LYS A 46 3.32 11.49 -10.81
C LYS A 46 3.51 10.44 -9.70
N ASP A 47 4.75 10.06 -9.41
CA ASP A 47 5.04 9.09 -8.36
C ASP A 47 4.88 9.73 -6.98
N LEU A 48 5.25 11.01 -6.87
CA LEU A 48 5.05 11.81 -5.66
C LEU A 48 3.56 12.04 -5.35
N GLU A 49 2.76 12.40 -6.36
CA GLU A 49 1.31 12.52 -6.23
C GLU A 49 0.68 11.21 -5.76
N LYS A 50 1.07 10.08 -6.36
CA LYS A 50 0.59 8.76 -5.97
C LYS A 50 0.97 8.40 -4.54
N PHE A 51 2.19 8.70 -4.15
CA PHE A 51 2.65 8.51 -2.77
C PHE A 51 1.85 9.35 -1.78
N ALA A 52 1.66 10.63 -2.07
CA ALA A 52 0.88 11.53 -1.24
C ALA A 52 -0.59 11.08 -1.11
N GLU A 53 -1.20 10.65 -2.21
CA GLU A 53 -2.56 10.10 -2.25
C GLU A 53 -2.72 8.90 -1.31
N VAL A 54 -1.78 7.96 -1.35
CA VAL A 54 -1.86 6.74 -0.52
C VAL A 54 -1.54 7.06 0.93
N LEU A 55 -0.46 7.79 1.19
CA LEU A 55 -0.01 8.09 2.55
C LEU A 55 -1.05 8.93 3.32
N ILE A 56 -1.51 10.03 2.72
CA ILE A 56 -2.41 10.99 3.37
C ILE A 56 -3.85 10.44 3.42
N GLY A 57 -4.28 9.73 2.38
CA GLY A 57 -5.59 9.11 2.33
C GLY A 57 -5.72 7.77 3.04
N PHE A 58 -4.66 7.24 3.68
CA PHE A 58 -4.65 5.89 4.23
C PHE A 58 -5.75 5.66 5.29
N ASN A 59 -5.91 6.61 6.20
CA ASN A 59 -6.87 6.48 7.30
C ASN A 59 -8.33 6.66 6.86
N SER A 60 -8.61 7.54 5.91
CA SER A 60 -9.96 7.75 5.38
C SER A 60 -10.40 6.59 4.49
N ARG A 61 -9.50 6.02 3.73
CA ARG A 61 -9.74 4.81 2.93
C ARG A 61 -10.14 3.62 3.79
N LYS A 62 -9.70 3.58 5.06
CA LYS A 62 -10.17 2.59 6.04
C LYS A 62 -11.58 2.87 6.55
N ASN A 63 -12.07 4.10 6.50
CA ASN A 63 -13.30 4.51 7.19
C ASN A 63 -14.47 4.87 6.27
N SER A 64 -14.36 4.69 4.95
CA SER A 64 -15.42 4.94 3.94
C SER A 64 -16.11 6.33 4.05
N ARG A 65 -15.40 7.37 4.50
CA ARG A 65 -15.97 8.70 4.71
C ARG A 65 -15.71 9.61 3.52
N ALA A 66 -16.76 9.88 2.73
CA ALA A 66 -16.73 10.81 1.60
C ALA A 66 -16.53 12.31 1.99
N ALA A 67 -16.70 12.65 3.26
CA ALA A 67 -16.65 14.05 3.70
C ALA A 67 -15.22 14.61 3.93
N SER A 68 -14.17 13.78 3.75
CA SER A 68 -12.78 14.19 3.97
C SER A 68 -12.06 14.70 2.72
N ASP A 69 -12.66 14.54 1.55
CA ASP A 69 -11.96 14.73 0.26
C ASP A 69 -11.26 16.09 0.09
N PHE A 70 -11.94 17.20 0.46
CA PHE A 70 -11.33 18.53 0.31
C PHE A 70 -10.07 18.71 1.18
N TRP A 71 -10.14 18.33 2.45
CA TRP A 71 -9.03 18.53 3.38
C TRP A 71 -7.85 17.66 3.04
N GLU A 72 -8.11 16.43 2.64
CA GLU A 72 -7.08 15.47 2.23
C GLU A 72 -6.44 15.86 0.90
N GLN A 73 -7.23 16.21 -0.11
CA GLN A 73 -6.70 16.68 -1.40
C GLN A 73 -5.85 17.95 -1.24
N SER A 74 -6.30 18.88 -0.36
CA SER A 74 -5.53 20.08 -0.05
C SER A 74 -4.22 19.74 0.68
N ALA A 75 -4.26 18.79 1.62
CA ALA A 75 -3.07 18.30 2.31
C ALA A 75 -2.08 17.58 1.37
N GLN A 76 -2.60 16.78 0.44
CA GLN A 76 -1.80 16.14 -0.62
C GLN A 76 -1.14 17.20 -1.51
N SER A 77 -1.89 18.21 -1.93
CA SER A 77 -1.36 19.32 -2.76
C SER A 77 -0.23 20.07 -2.05
N ILE A 78 -0.37 20.35 -0.74
CA ILE A 78 0.67 20.99 0.05
C ILE A 78 1.90 20.08 0.15
N PHE A 79 1.70 18.79 0.45
CA PHE A 79 2.79 17.82 0.55
C PHE A 79 3.61 17.75 -0.74
N VAL A 80 2.92 17.62 -1.88
CA VAL A 80 3.55 17.58 -3.21
C VAL A 80 4.30 18.86 -3.49
N ALA A 81 3.68 20.02 -3.30
CA ALA A 81 4.28 21.32 -3.60
C ALA A 81 5.54 21.59 -2.74
N VAL A 82 5.50 21.26 -1.44
CA VAL A 82 6.67 21.38 -0.57
C VAL A 82 7.78 20.45 -1.04
N THR A 83 7.47 19.18 -1.31
CA THR A 83 8.47 18.20 -1.74
C THR A 83 9.14 18.62 -3.05
N GLU A 84 8.37 19.03 -4.06
CA GLU A 84 8.91 19.52 -5.33
C GLU A 84 9.74 20.80 -5.17
N THR A 85 9.33 21.69 -4.25
CA THR A 85 10.10 22.91 -3.97
C THR A 85 11.45 22.57 -3.34
N LEU A 86 11.47 21.64 -2.39
CA LEU A 86 12.73 21.17 -1.79
C LEU A 86 13.62 20.46 -2.82
N GLN A 87 13.05 19.67 -3.73
CA GLN A 87 13.80 19.06 -4.85
C GLN A 87 14.45 20.12 -5.75
N LYS A 88 13.71 21.16 -6.13
CA LYS A 88 14.25 22.28 -6.93
C LYS A 88 15.39 23.01 -6.19
N GLN A 89 15.31 23.10 -4.87
CA GLN A 89 16.35 23.65 -4.02
C GLN A 89 17.50 22.68 -3.72
N LYS A 90 17.47 21.45 -4.26
CA LYS A 90 18.45 20.39 -3.99
C LYS A 90 18.57 20.00 -2.50
N ARG A 91 17.45 20.12 -1.77
CA ARG A 91 17.34 19.75 -0.36
C ARG A 91 16.72 18.35 -0.26
N PHE A 92 17.56 17.33 -0.31
CA PHE A 92 17.17 15.91 -0.35
C PHE A 92 17.30 15.27 1.03
N SER A 93 16.52 15.75 2.00
CA SER A 93 16.44 15.18 3.34
C SER A 93 14.99 14.97 3.75
N VAL A 94 14.62 13.75 4.13
CA VAL A 94 13.28 13.42 4.63
C VAL A 94 13.04 14.09 5.98
N LYS A 95 14.08 14.23 6.79
CA LYS A 95 14.01 14.98 8.07
C LYS A 95 13.71 16.46 7.83
N ASP A 96 14.33 17.05 6.81
CA ASP A 96 14.08 18.44 6.43
C ASP A 96 12.67 18.60 5.86
N LEU A 97 12.23 17.70 4.98
CA LEU A 97 10.85 17.65 4.49
C LEU A 97 9.86 17.60 5.65
N TYR A 98 10.04 16.64 6.58
CA TYR A 98 9.15 16.51 7.73
C TYR A 98 9.16 17.76 8.61
N ALA A 99 10.33 18.35 8.87
CA ALA A 99 10.47 19.58 9.65
C ALA A 99 9.77 20.76 8.95
N THR A 100 9.96 20.92 7.66
CA THR A 100 9.31 21.97 6.87
C THR A 100 7.78 21.84 6.93
N LEU A 101 7.24 20.64 6.75
CA LEU A 101 5.80 20.38 6.78
C LEU A 101 5.16 20.57 8.18
N THR A 102 5.93 20.41 9.26
CA THR A 102 5.39 20.38 10.63
C THR A 102 5.75 21.58 11.49
N LYS A 103 6.81 22.31 11.17
CA LYS A 103 7.34 23.39 12.00
C LYS A 103 7.25 24.77 11.37
N SER A 104 7.13 24.87 10.04
CA SER A 104 7.02 26.16 9.36
C SER A 104 5.72 26.84 9.68
N ASP A 105 5.75 28.12 9.94
CA ASP A 105 4.56 28.94 10.09
C ASP A 105 3.89 29.27 8.73
N ALA A 106 2.69 29.86 8.76
CA ALA A 106 1.94 30.16 7.55
C ALA A 106 2.66 31.15 6.62
N LYS A 107 3.45 32.05 7.18
CA LYS A 107 4.21 33.05 6.41
C LYS A 107 5.41 32.39 5.71
N GLU A 108 6.13 31.54 6.41
CA GLU A 108 7.23 30.75 5.86
C GLU A 108 6.73 29.84 4.74
N MET A 109 5.61 29.14 4.96
CA MET A 109 4.98 28.30 3.94
C MET A 109 4.52 29.10 2.71
N TYR A 110 3.96 30.29 2.91
CA TYR A 110 3.57 31.17 1.81
C TYR A 110 4.78 31.52 0.94
N TYR A 111 5.89 31.94 1.55
CA TYR A 111 7.11 32.31 0.79
C TYR A 111 7.77 31.09 0.12
N LEU A 112 7.80 29.95 0.81
CA LEU A 112 8.35 28.72 0.25
C LEU A 112 7.62 28.26 -0.99
N LEU A 113 6.28 28.41 -0.99
CA LEU A 113 5.38 27.90 -2.04
C LEU A 113 5.02 28.95 -3.10
N GLN A 114 5.64 30.14 -3.07
CA GLN A 114 5.40 31.15 -4.10
C GLN A 114 5.58 30.57 -5.50
N GLY A 115 4.62 30.85 -6.38
CA GLY A 115 4.59 30.33 -7.74
C GLY A 115 3.97 28.95 -7.88
N THR A 116 3.49 28.35 -6.80
CA THR A 116 2.68 27.10 -6.82
C THR A 116 1.23 27.37 -6.45
N ASP A 117 0.32 26.49 -6.87
CA ASP A 117 -1.10 26.60 -6.51
C ASP A 117 -1.33 26.46 -4.99
N ALA A 118 -0.45 25.78 -4.28
CA ALA A 118 -0.56 25.58 -2.85
C ALA A 118 -0.31 26.86 -2.02
N ALA A 119 0.37 27.87 -2.58
CA ALA A 119 0.58 29.17 -1.91
C ALA A 119 -0.73 29.84 -1.49
N LYS A 120 -1.81 29.63 -2.27
CA LYS A 120 -3.14 30.22 -1.98
C LYS A 120 -3.73 29.80 -0.63
N TYR A 121 -3.35 28.63 -0.12
CA TYR A 121 -3.82 28.17 1.19
C TYR A 121 -3.24 29.02 2.33
N PHE A 122 -2.07 29.59 2.17
CA PHE A 122 -1.31 30.30 3.21
C PHE A 122 -1.44 31.82 3.17
N THR A 123 -2.45 32.37 2.48
CA THR A 123 -2.77 33.79 2.51
C THR A 123 -3.40 34.18 3.85
N LYS A 124 -3.34 35.47 4.20
CA LYS A 124 -3.91 35.98 5.49
C LYS A 124 -5.42 35.67 5.63
N ASP A 125 -6.16 35.71 4.53
CA ASP A 125 -7.60 35.45 4.53
C ASP A 125 -7.94 33.98 4.75
N ASN A 126 -7.00 33.08 4.51
CA ASN A 126 -7.18 31.63 4.60
C ASN A 126 -6.56 31.00 5.86
N ALA A 127 -6.13 31.78 6.85
CA ALA A 127 -5.38 31.30 8.01
C ALA A 127 -6.06 30.13 8.77
N LYS A 128 -7.38 30.18 8.96
CA LYS A 128 -8.12 29.09 9.64
C LYS A 128 -8.17 27.83 8.79
N THR A 129 -8.39 27.98 7.49
CA THR A 129 -8.40 26.87 6.51
C THR A 129 -7.02 26.22 6.46
N ALA A 130 -5.95 27.03 6.36
CA ALA A 130 -4.58 26.54 6.39
C ALA A 130 -4.28 25.70 7.65
N ALA A 131 -4.66 26.19 8.82
CA ALA A 131 -4.46 25.46 10.08
C ALA A 131 -5.16 24.08 10.07
N SER A 132 -6.38 24.01 9.55
CA SER A 132 -7.12 22.75 9.43
C SER A 132 -6.46 21.78 8.44
N ILE A 133 -6.02 22.27 7.26
CA ILE A 133 -5.32 21.44 6.27
C ILE A 133 -4.00 20.92 6.83
N VAL A 134 -3.22 21.76 7.48
CA VAL A 134 -1.95 21.37 8.10
C VAL A 134 -2.18 20.35 9.22
N SER A 135 -3.26 20.47 10.00
CA SER A 135 -3.61 19.46 11.00
C SER A 135 -3.90 18.09 10.40
N VAL A 136 -4.63 18.03 9.29
CA VAL A 136 -4.87 16.79 8.54
C VAL A 136 -3.55 16.23 7.98
N LEU A 137 -2.72 17.09 7.40
CA LEU A 137 -1.41 16.71 6.89
C LEU A 137 -0.55 16.09 7.99
N MET A 138 -0.38 16.78 9.12
CA MET A 138 0.42 16.32 10.26
C MET A 138 -0.08 14.99 10.83
N ALA A 139 -1.39 14.77 10.87
CA ALA A 139 -1.96 13.52 11.36
C ALA A 139 -1.55 12.31 10.51
N ASN A 140 -1.39 12.50 9.19
CA ASN A 140 -1.16 11.42 8.23
C ASN A 140 0.32 11.21 7.86
N ILE A 141 1.19 12.21 8.05
CA ILE A 141 2.63 12.09 7.69
C ILE A 141 3.51 11.63 8.86
N LYS A 142 2.94 11.24 10.00
CA LYS A 142 3.71 10.84 11.21
C LYS A 142 4.75 9.76 10.93
N SER A 143 4.46 8.86 10.02
CA SER A 143 5.33 7.77 9.60
C SER A 143 6.63 8.26 8.97
N LEU A 144 6.65 9.41 8.28
CA LEU A 144 7.86 9.98 7.68
C LEU A 144 8.95 10.33 8.70
N LYS A 145 8.56 10.59 9.95
CA LYS A 145 9.51 10.87 11.04
C LYS A 145 10.52 9.74 11.25
N PHE A 146 10.14 8.51 10.91
CA PHE A 146 10.95 7.31 11.13
C PHE A 146 11.77 6.93 9.89
N LEU A 147 11.55 7.58 8.76
CA LEU A 147 12.44 7.45 7.62
C LEU A 147 13.75 8.19 7.90
N THR A 148 14.83 7.56 7.54
CA THR A 148 16.18 8.14 7.65
C THR A 148 16.74 8.38 6.26
N ASP A 149 17.46 9.46 6.10
CA ASP A 149 18.26 9.69 4.90
C ASP A 149 19.37 8.64 4.88
N GLY A 150 19.29 7.69 3.95
CA GLY A 150 20.25 6.60 3.84
C GLY A 150 21.59 7.08 3.31
N ASN A 151 22.66 6.34 3.63
CA ASN A 151 23.90 6.38 2.87
C ASN A 151 23.83 5.34 1.76
N GLU A 152 24.64 5.50 0.71
CA GLU A 152 24.63 4.63 -0.47
C GLU A 152 24.79 3.13 -0.14
N SER A 153 25.47 2.80 0.96
CA SER A 153 25.73 1.41 1.35
C SER A 153 24.55 0.72 2.05
N ASN A 154 23.59 1.47 2.62
CA ASN A 154 22.47 0.93 3.40
C ASN A 154 21.11 1.44 2.91
N SER A 155 21.00 1.78 1.62
CA SER A 155 19.74 2.21 1.03
C SER A 155 19.29 1.26 -0.08
N PHE A 156 18.03 1.34 -0.43
CA PHE A 156 17.44 0.70 -1.60
C PHE A 156 16.46 1.64 -2.28
N ALA A 157 16.33 1.50 -3.60
CA ALA A 157 15.28 2.12 -4.38
C ALA A 157 14.44 1.03 -5.06
N VAL A 158 13.15 1.27 -5.19
CA VAL A 158 12.21 0.35 -5.88
C VAL A 158 12.64 0.10 -7.32
N GLU A 159 13.10 1.15 -8.00
CA GLU A 159 13.56 1.03 -9.40
C GLU A 159 14.79 0.14 -9.51
N HIS A 160 15.77 0.28 -8.63
CA HIS A 160 16.95 -0.57 -8.62
C HIS A 160 16.59 -2.03 -8.29
N TYR A 161 15.69 -2.24 -7.34
CA TYR A 161 15.18 -3.56 -7.02
C TYR A 161 14.51 -4.23 -8.23
N LEU A 162 13.63 -3.53 -8.94
CA LEU A 162 12.96 -4.07 -10.14
C LEU A 162 13.94 -4.31 -11.29
N ASN A 163 14.95 -3.46 -11.47
CA ASN A 163 15.98 -3.64 -12.47
C ASN A 163 16.83 -4.88 -12.18
N SER A 164 17.22 -5.12 -10.92
CA SER A 164 17.94 -6.34 -10.54
C SER A 164 17.17 -7.61 -10.91
N ILE A 165 15.83 -7.61 -10.72
CA ILE A 165 14.99 -8.74 -11.11
C ILE A 165 14.96 -8.90 -12.64
N ASN A 166 14.93 -7.80 -13.39
CA ASN A 166 15.00 -7.85 -14.86
C ASN A 166 16.33 -8.42 -15.34
N GLU A 167 17.39 -8.28 -14.59
CA GLU A 167 18.71 -8.86 -14.84
C GLU A 167 18.83 -10.31 -14.36
N GLY A 168 17.82 -10.84 -13.68
CA GLY A 168 17.78 -12.24 -13.21
C GLY A 168 17.95 -12.42 -11.71
N GLY A 169 17.95 -11.34 -10.95
CA GLY A 169 17.95 -11.35 -9.48
C GLY A 169 16.74 -12.11 -8.93
N LYS A 170 16.92 -12.74 -7.77
CA LYS A 170 15.89 -13.56 -7.08
C LYS A 170 15.67 -13.12 -5.64
N ASN A 171 16.24 -11.99 -5.27
CA ASN A 171 16.12 -11.42 -3.93
C ASN A 171 14.68 -11.02 -3.61
N TRP A 172 14.35 -11.07 -2.32
CA TRP A 172 13.04 -10.72 -1.81
C TRP A 172 13.06 -9.37 -1.11
N LEU A 173 11.99 -8.62 -1.26
CA LEU A 173 11.75 -7.37 -0.54
C LEU A 173 10.65 -7.60 0.48
N PHE A 174 10.99 -7.52 1.76
CA PHE A 174 10.05 -7.62 2.86
C PHE A 174 9.62 -6.22 3.30
N LEU A 175 8.35 -5.91 3.13
CA LEU A 175 7.69 -4.75 3.71
C LEU A 175 7.04 -5.19 5.01
N SER A 176 7.76 -5.05 6.12
CA SER A 176 7.29 -5.61 7.37
C SER A 176 6.74 -4.54 8.32
N THR A 177 6.04 -5.01 9.32
CA THR A 177 5.37 -4.18 10.31
C THR A 177 5.75 -4.66 11.69
N ASP A 178 6.15 -3.72 12.56
CA ASP A 178 6.23 -3.99 13.98
C ASP A 178 4.81 -3.97 14.56
N PRO A 179 4.36 -5.04 15.26
CA PRO A 179 3.02 -5.08 15.84
C PRO A 179 2.70 -3.89 16.77
N SER A 180 3.71 -3.37 17.48
CA SER A 180 3.56 -2.22 18.39
C SER A 180 3.51 -0.86 17.66
N ALA A 181 4.00 -0.80 16.42
CA ALA A 181 4.08 0.40 15.59
C ALA A 181 3.28 0.29 14.27
N ARG A 182 2.28 -0.59 14.25
CA ARG A 182 1.52 -0.93 13.05
C ARG A 182 0.89 0.26 12.35
N GLU A 183 0.34 1.20 13.12
CA GLU A 183 -0.28 2.41 12.59
C GLU A 183 0.71 3.34 11.86
N LEU A 184 2.00 3.22 12.18
CA LEU A 184 3.06 4.03 11.57
C LEU A 184 3.66 3.37 10.34
N THR A 185 3.74 2.04 10.31
CA THR A 185 4.41 1.30 9.24
C THR A 185 3.48 0.95 8.08
N LEU A 186 2.22 0.61 8.35
CA LEU A 186 1.26 0.23 7.30
C LEU A 186 1.03 1.31 6.23
N PRO A 187 0.89 2.61 6.56
CA PRO A 187 0.74 3.64 5.53
C PRO A 187 1.95 3.73 4.60
N LEU A 188 3.17 3.58 5.15
CA LEU A 188 4.41 3.56 4.36
C LEU A 188 4.47 2.32 3.46
N ASN A 189 4.17 1.15 4.01
CA ASN A 189 4.19 -0.11 3.26
C ASN A 189 3.16 -0.09 2.12
N ALA A 190 1.95 0.44 2.37
CA ALA A 190 0.93 0.60 1.34
C ALA A 190 1.38 1.56 0.24
N ALA A 191 1.95 2.72 0.61
CA ALA A 191 2.44 3.70 -0.33
C ALA A 191 3.63 3.17 -1.16
N LEU A 192 4.57 2.49 -0.52
CA LEU A 192 5.71 1.86 -1.21
C LEU A 192 5.27 0.76 -2.17
N LEU A 193 4.29 -0.07 -1.76
CA LEU A 193 3.72 -1.11 -2.62
C LEU A 193 3.03 -0.49 -3.85
N GLU A 194 2.27 0.59 -3.70
CA GLU A 194 1.64 1.29 -4.83
C GLU A 194 2.67 1.89 -5.80
N ILE A 195 3.77 2.46 -5.29
CA ILE A 195 4.89 2.92 -6.12
C ILE A 195 5.53 1.75 -6.86
N LEU A 196 5.77 0.64 -6.18
CA LEU A 196 6.31 -0.58 -6.78
C LEU A 196 5.41 -1.10 -7.91
N ILE A 197 4.10 -1.20 -7.67
CA ILE A 197 3.11 -1.63 -8.68
C ILE A 197 3.13 -0.68 -9.88
N SER A 198 3.12 0.62 -9.65
CA SER A 198 3.19 1.63 -10.71
C SER A 198 4.45 1.49 -11.55
N ARG A 199 5.60 1.23 -10.92
CA ARG A 199 6.87 1.05 -11.61
C ARG A 199 6.97 -0.27 -12.35
N MET A 200 6.42 -1.35 -11.81
CA MET A 200 6.36 -2.65 -12.51
C MET A 200 5.75 -2.52 -13.90
N LYS A 201 4.71 -1.72 -14.06
CA LYS A 201 4.06 -1.48 -15.36
C LYS A 201 4.96 -0.75 -16.37
N ARG A 202 5.95 -0.01 -15.90
CA ARG A 202 6.84 0.82 -16.74
C ARG A 202 8.18 0.16 -17.04
N THR A 203 8.70 -0.59 -16.07
CA THR A 203 10.08 -1.11 -16.16
C THR A 203 10.15 -2.58 -16.55
N ARG A 204 9.09 -3.35 -16.31
CA ARG A 204 9.10 -4.77 -16.59
C ARG A 204 8.60 -5.08 -17.99
N THR A 205 9.43 -5.79 -18.73
CA THR A 205 9.16 -6.12 -20.13
C THR A 205 9.04 -7.63 -20.39
N SER A 206 9.38 -8.48 -19.41
CA SER A 206 9.39 -9.93 -19.60
C SER A 206 8.37 -10.63 -18.70
N PRO A 207 7.40 -11.35 -19.25
CA PRO A 207 6.47 -12.17 -18.49
C PRO A 207 7.12 -13.44 -17.91
N GLU A 208 8.31 -13.82 -18.38
CA GLU A 208 9.01 -15.04 -17.96
C GLU A 208 9.73 -14.87 -16.61
N LYS A 209 10.19 -13.65 -16.32
CA LYS A 209 10.82 -13.31 -15.03
C LYS A 209 9.74 -12.95 -14.02
N ARG A 210 9.24 -13.93 -13.31
CA ARG A 210 8.14 -13.74 -12.37
C ARG A 210 8.60 -13.01 -11.12
N ILE A 211 7.68 -12.15 -10.62
CA ILE A 211 7.77 -11.53 -9.32
C ILE A 211 6.46 -11.80 -8.56
N TRP A 212 6.59 -12.37 -7.38
CA TRP A 212 5.47 -12.62 -6.50
C TRP A 212 5.21 -11.41 -5.60
N ILE A 213 3.96 -11.03 -5.48
CA ILE A 213 3.48 -10.09 -4.47
C ILE A 213 2.67 -10.91 -3.48
N VAL A 214 3.23 -11.11 -2.29
CA VAL A 214 2.62 -11.90 -1.22
C VAL A 214 2.14 -10.94 -0.15
N ILE A 215 0.84 -10.95 0.11
CA ILE A 215 0.20 -10.06 1.08
C ILE A 215 -0.46 -10.94 2.14
N ASP A 216 0.08 -10.94 3.35
CA ASP A 216 -0.41 -11.75 4.46
C ASP A 216 -1.88 -11.42 4.82
N GLU A 217 -2.21 -10.14 4.91
CA GLU A 217 -3.56 -9.66 5.21
C GLU A 217 -3.88 -8.44 4.34
N LEU A 218 -4.53 -8.67 3.19
CA LEU A 218 -4.82 -7.63 2.21
C LEU A 218 -5.65 -6.46 2.76
N PRO A 219 -6.72 -6.67 3.53
CA PRO A 219 -7.51 -5.57 4.08
C PRO A 219 -6.70 -4.62 4.97
N SER A 220 -5.61 -5.07 5.59
CA SER A 220 -4.79 -4.24 6.48
C SER A 220 -4.16 -3.04 5.78
N LEU A 221 -3.92 -3.14 4.48
CA LEU A 221 -3.33 -2.10 3.64
C LEU A 221 -4.34 -1.05 3.15
N GLY A 222 -5.62 -1.19 3.52
CA GLY A 222 -6.68 -0.34 2.98
C GLY A 222 -6.90 -0.59 1.48
N LYS A 223 -7.45 0.40 0.78
CA LYS A 223 -7.69 0.29 -0.66
C LYS A 223 -6.42 0.55 -1.47
N LEU A 224 -5.91 -0.48 -2.15
CA LEU A 224 -4.82 -0.39 -3.11
C LEU A 224 -5.39 -0.29 -4.52
N THR A 225 -5.33 0.90 -5.12
CA THR A 225 -5.92 1.14 -6.45
C THR A 225 -5.14 0.45 -7.56
N GLY A 226 -3.81 0.43 -7.46
CA GLY A 226 -2.93 -0.21 -8.43
C GLY A 226 -3.02 -1.73 -8.45
N LEU A 227 -3.44 -2.35 -7.34
CA LEU A 227 -3.49 -3.81 -7.24
C LEU A 227 -4.50 -4.43 -8.22
N SER A 228 -5.71 -3.86 -8.32
CA SER A 228 -6.74 -4.36 -9.25
C SER A 228 -6.27 -4.26 -10.70
N GLU A 229 -5.64 -3.16 -11.07
CA GLU A 229 -5.07 -2.99 -12.41
C GLU A 229 -3.91 -3.96 -12.65
N LEU A 230 -3.02 -4.14 -11.67
CA LEU A 230 -1.94 -5.11 -11.76
C LEU A 230 -2.47 -6.53 -11.96
N MET A 231 -3.53 -6.92 -11.27
CA MET A 231 -4.11 -8.27 -11.41
C MET A 231 -4.78 -8.49 -12.77
N GLN A 232 -5.34 -7.44 -13.37
CA GLN A 232 -5.94 -7.51 -14.71
C GLN A 232 -4.86 -7.64 -15.80
N GLU A 233 -3.78 -6.90 -15.69
CA GLU A 233 -2.77 -6.77 -16.73
C GLU A 233 -1.43 -7.43 -16.39
N GLY A 234 -1.21 -7.77 -15.13
CA GLY A 234 0.09 -8.11 -14.56
C GLY A 234 0.78 -9.31 -15.19
N ARG A 235 0.03 -10.20 -15.84
CA ARG A 235 0.62 -11.31 -16.62
C ARG A 235 1.64 -10.81 -17.64
N LYS A 236 1.41 -9.66 -18.26
CA LYS A 236 2.34 -9.04 -19.21
C LYS A 236 3.68 -8.66 -18.56
N TYR A 237 3.64 -8.37 -17.26
CA TYR A 237 4.78 -7.91 -16.47
C TYR A 237 5.38 -9.02 -15.60
N GLY A 238 4.91 -10.26 -15.75
CA GLY A 238 5.36 -11.39 -14.93
C GLY A 238 4.93 -11.33 -13.47
N SER A 239 3.91 -10.53 -13.12
CA SER A 239 3.43 -10.45 -11.74
C SER A 239 2.54 -11.63 -11.38
N CYS A 240 2.73 -12.15 -10.16
CA CYS A 240 1.88 -13.14 -9.51
C CYS A 240 1.46 -12.56 -8.16
N VAL A 241 0.18 -12.68 -7.80
CA VAL A 241 -0.34 -12.14 -6.53
C VAL A 241 -0.89 -13.28 -5.70
N LEU A 242 -0.43 -13.36 -4.46
CA LEU A 242 -0.99 -14.21 -3.40
C LEU A 242 -1.43 -13.31 -2.25
N ALA A 243 -2.71 -13.36 -1.89
CA ALA A 243 -3.23 -12.51 -0.83
C ALA A 243 -4.04 -13.34 0.19
N GLY A 244 -3.76 -13.11 1.47
CA GLY A 244 -4.55 -13.58 2.59
C GLY A 244 -5.68 -12.60 2.91
N ILE A 245 -6.84 -13.14 3.27
CA ILE A 245 -8.00 -12.39 3.72
C ILE A 245 -8.65 -13.17 4.86
N GLN A 246 -8.69 -12.58 6.05
CA GLN A 246 -9.36 -13.20 7.20
C GLN A 246 -10.87 -12.94 7.20
N SER A 247 -11.29 -11.77 6.73
CA SER A 247 -12.70 -11.39 6.64
C SER A 247 -12.97 -10.60 5.36
N THR A 248 -13.95 -11.08 4.57
CA THR A 248 -14.42 -10.35 3.40
C THR A 248 -15.12 -9.05 3.78
N SER A 249 -15.72 -8.97 4.96
CA SER A 249 -16.38 -7.76 5.46
C SER A 249 -15.43 -6.56 5.50
N GLN A 250 -14.17 -6.75 5.89
CA GLN A 250 -13.16 -5.70 5.87
C GLN A 250 -12.81 -5.27 4.44
N LEU A 251 -12.72 -6.22 3.52
CA LEU A 251 -12.45 -5.92 2.12
C LEU A 251 -13.59 -5.08 1.51
N TYR A 252 -14.85 -5.48 1.74
CA TYR A 252 -16.03 -4.71 1.31
C TYR A 252 -16.07 -3.32 1.94
N HIS A 253 -15.67 -3.20 3.20
CA HIS A 253 -15.59 -1.91 3.88
C HIS A 253 -14.59 -0.95 3.21
N HIS A 254 -13.40 -1.44 2.82
CA HIS A 254 -12.35 -0.59 2.24
C HIS A 254 -12.57 -0.29 0.76
N TYR A 255 -13.07 -1.26 0.00
CA TYR A 255 -13.18 -1.16 -1.46
C TYR A 255 -14.59 -0.76 -1.92
N GLY A 256 -15.62 -0.96 -1.09
CA GLY A 256 -17.03 -0.93 -1.50
C GLY A 256 -17.43 -2.22 -2.21
N ASP A 257 -18.75 -2.42 -2.38
CA ASP A 257 -19.30 -3.71 -2.85
C ASP A 257 -18.83 -4.07 -4.28
N ALA A 258 -18.84 -3.11 -5.19
CA ALA A 258 -18.49 -3.34 -6.60
C ALA A 258 -17.01 -3.68 -6.77
N ASP A 259 -16.11 -2.86 -6.19
CA ASP A 259 -14.67 -3.04 -6.35
C ASP A 259 -14.17 -4.28 -5.59
N ALA A 260 -14.70 -4.55 -4.39
CA ALA A 260 -14.36 -5.76 -3.62
C ALA A 260 -14.77 -7.03 -4.37
N SER A 261 -16.00 -7.07 -4.92
CA SER A 261 -16.48 -8.20 -5.70
C SER A 261 -15.63 -8.41 -6.97
N SER A 262 -15.28 -7.32 -7.65
CA SER A 262 -14.40 -7.35 -8.81
C SER A 262 -13.02 -7.91 -8.45
N LEU A 263 -12.41 -7.39 -7.37
CA LEU A 263 -11.09 -7.83 -6.89
C LEU A 263 -11.08 -9.32 -6.52
N ILE A 264 -12.10 -9.80 -5.79
CA ILE A 264 -12.27 -11.24 -5.47
C ILE A 264 -12.37 -12.08 -6.75
N GLY A 265 -13.03 -11.57 -7.78
CA GLY A 265 -13.18 -12.22 -9.09
C GLY A 265 -11.86 -12.33 -9.87
N LEU A 266 -10.90 -11.45 -9.64
CA LEU A 266 -9.58 -11.48 -10.28
C LEU A 266 -8.71 -12.61 -9.75
N PHE A 267 -8.87 -13.03 -8.49
CA PHE A 267 -8.19 -14.21 -7.96
C PHE A 267 -8.80 -15.48 -8.57
N LYS A 268 -8.06 -16.13 -9.47
CA LYS A 268 -8.54 -17.33 -10.18
C LYS A 268 -8.45 -18.60 -9.35
N THR A 269 -7.46 -18.67 -8.47
CA THR A 269 -7.31 -19.77 -7.50
C THR A 269 -7.66 -19.26 -6.12
N LYS A 270 -8.50 -19.98 -5.40
CA LYS A 270 -8.94 -19.63 -4.06
C LYS A 270 -8.79 -20.84 -3.14
N PHE A 271 -8.14 -20.62 -2.01
CA PHE A 271 -8.06 -21.59 -0.93
C PHE A 271 -9.00 -21.13 0.19
N ALA A 272 -9.99 -21.93 0.50
CA ALA A 272 -10.96 -21.66 1.55
C ALA A 272 -10.60 -22.48 2.79
N PHE A 273 -10.41 -21.80 3.91
CA PHE A 273 -10.21 -22.40 5.22
C PHE A 273 -11.47 -22.21 6.07
N SER A 274 -11.49 -22.78 7.26
CA SER A 274 -12.58 -22.55 8.23
C SER A 274 -12.74 -21.05 8.53
N SER A 275 -13.98 -20.58 8.53
CA SER A 275 -14.31 -19.19 8.86
C SER A 275 -15.65 -19.14 9.59
N ASP A 276 -15.70 -18.33 10.64
CA ASP A 276 -16.93 -18.04 11.39
C ASP A 276 -17.73 -16.87 10.78
N ASP A 277 -17.22 -16.24 9.70
CA ASP A 277 -17.92 -15.17 8.98
C ASP A 277 -18.99 -15.76 8.03
N PRO A 278 -20.31 -15.49 8.27
CA PRO A 278 -21.38 -16.03 7.43
C PRO A 278 -21.26 -15.62 5.95
N ARG A 279 -20.73 -14.41 5.66
CA ARG A 279 -20.49 -13.94 4.29
C ARG A 279 -19.44 -14.77 3.56
N MET A 280 -18.41 -15.23 4.30
CA MET A 280 -17.43 -16.16 3.76
C MET A 280 -18.08 -17.51 3.42
N GLY A 281 -18.95 -18.03 4.29
CA GLY A 281 -19.69 -19.25 4.04
C GLY A 281 -20.58 -19.18 2.79
N GLU A 282 -21.30 -18.07 2.64
CA GLU A 282 -22.11 -17.81 1.43
C GLU A 282 -21.23 -17.71 0.16
N LEU A 283 -20.11 -17.00 0.24
CA LEU A 283 -19.16 -16.89 -0.87
C LEU A 283 -18.64 -18.27 -1.28
N TYR A 284 -18.22 -19.09 -0.32
CA TYR A 284 -17.70 -20.43 -0.61
C TYR A 284 -18.78 -21.32 -1.21
N SER A 285 -20.01 -21.27 -0.67
CA SER A 285 -21.14 -22.01 -1.21
C SER A 285 -21.44 -21.64 -2.69
N LYS A 286 -21.42 -20.35 -3.00
CA LYS A 286 -21.60 -19.87 -4.38
C LYS A 286 -20.46 -20.30 -5.31
N LEU A 287 -19.23 -20.31 -4.83
CA LEU A 287 -18.05 -20.71 -5.60
C LEU A 287 -18.02 -22.22 -5.87
N CYS A 288 -18.47 -23.04 -4.93
CA CYS A 288 -18.55 -24.50 -5.08
C CYS A 288 -19.69 -24.95 -5.98
N GLY A 289 -20.71 -24.10 -6.19
CA GLY A 289 -21.91 -24.45 -6.94
C GLY A 289 -22.82 -25.39 -6.18
N THR A 290 -23.82 -25.91 -6.90
CA THR A 290 -24.83 -26.85 -6.32
C THR A 290 -24.68 -28.25 -6.93
N LYS A 291 -24.69 -29.27 -6.08
CA LYS A 291 -24.75 -30.66 -6.50
C LYS A 291 -26.20 -31.19 -6.30
N ILE A 292 -26.79 -31.66 -7.37
CA ILE A 292 -28.07 -32.35 -7.26
C ILE A 292 -27.83 -33.77 -6.76
N THR A 293 -28.34 -34.10 -5.58
CA THR A 293 -28.30 -35.46 -5.03
C THR A 293 -29.72 -36.05 -5.10
N ILE A 294 -29.87 -37.13 -5.85
CA ILE A 294 -31.09 -37.88 -5.88
C ILE A 294 -31.00 -38.98 -4.80
N SER A 295 -31.78 -38.86 -3.73
CA SER A 295 -31.89 -39.88 -2.72
C SER A 295 -33.21 -40.63 -2.91
N GLN A 296 -33.18 -41.96 -3.07
CA GLN A 296 -34.36 -42.80 -3.00
C GLN A 296 -34.61 -43.13 -1.53
N GLN A 297 -35.70 -42.63 -0.97
CA GLN A 297 -36.24 -43.11 0.30
C GLN A 297 -37.14 -44.31 0.04
N LYS A 298 -36.75 -45.49 0.52
CA LYS A 298 -37.66 -46.63 0.58
C LYS A 298 -38.55 -46.47 1.82
N ASN A 299 -39.79 -46.08 1.59
CA ASN A 299 -40.81 -46.17 2.63
C ASN A 299 -41.28 -47.62 2.74
N THR A 300 -40.93 -48.29 3.82
CA THR A 300 -41.51 -49.60 4.20
C THR A 300 -42.65 -49.33 5.17
N SER A 301 -43.90 -49.47 4.71
CA SER A 301 -45.07 -49.50 5.59
C SER A 301 -45.29 -50.95 6.09
N PHE A 302 -45.19 -51.17 7.37
CA PHE A 302 -45.65 -52.39 7.99
C PHE A 302 -47.12 -52.24 8.23
N GLY A 303 -47.97 -53.04 7.48
CA GLY A 303 -49.36 -53.17 7.78
C GLY A 303 -49.53 -54.01 9.07
N ALA A 304 -50.22 -53.44 10.04
CA ALA A 304 -50.70 -54.21 11.18
C ALA A 304 -51.88 -55.11 10.71
N ASN A 305 -51.74 -56.43 10.93
CA ASN A 305 -52.85 -57.40 10.90
C ASN A 305 -53.58 -57.35 12.22
#